data_04e370ad30ad0df72eca83a252aa7b85
#
_entry.id   04e370ad30ad0df72eca83a252aa7b85
#
_cell.length_a   1.000
_cell.length_b   1.000
_cell.length_c   1.000
_cell.angle_alpha   90.00
_cell.angle_beta   90.00
_cell.angle_gamma   90.00
#
_symmetry.space_group_name_H-M   'P 1'
#
loop_
_entity.id
_entity.type
_entity.pdbx_description
1 polymer ?
#
loop_
_entity_poly.entity_id
_entity_poly.type
_entity_poly.pdbx_seq_one_letter_code
_entity_poly.pdbx_strand_id
1 'polypeptide(L)'
;MSLESEIKKRRTFAIISHPDAGKTTLTEKFLLYGGAINLAGSVKGKKTAKHAVSDWMEIEKERGISVTSSVLQFNYEGYCINILDTPGHEDFSEDTYRTLMAADSAVMVIDASKGVEKQTIKLFKVCVMRHIPIFTFINKMDREANDPFELLDEIERVLGIATCPINWPIGCGKEFKGVYDRKEKNVSLFKAAMNGQKEVDTEIVDASDEAVLKDRIGCLLYTSPSPRDA
;
A
#
# COMPACT_ATOMS: atom_id res chain seq x y z
N MET A 1 -31.72 4.20 -10.87
CA MET A 1 -30.35 4.65 -11.23
C MET A 1 -30.03 4.12 -12.62
N SER A 2 -29.40 4.91 -13.49
CA SER A 2 -29.04 4.44 -14.82
C SER A 2 -27.81 3.53 -14.72
N LEU A 3 -27.69 2.55 -15.63
CA LEU A 3 -26.52 1.65 -15.72
C LEU A 3 -25.21 2.46 -15.82
N GLU A 4 -25.26 3.55 -16.54
CA GLU A 4 -24.12 4.45 -16.74
C GLU A 4 -23.65 5.12 -15.42
N SER A 5 -24.58 5.48 -14.54
CA SER A 5 -24.23 6.04 -13.23
C SER A 5 -23.61 5.01 -12.29
N GLU A 6 -24.03 3.74 -12.39
CA GLU A 6 -23.45 2.64 -11.62
C GLU A 6 -22.03 2.29 -12.10
N ILE A 7 -21.80 2.26 -13.41
CA ILE A 7 -20.47 2.03 -13.98
C ILE A 7 -19.50 3.14 -13.53
N LYS A 8 -19.93 4.41 -13.58
CA LYS A 8 -19.09 5.55 -13.16
C LYS A 8 -18.69 5.54 -11.68
N LYS A 9 -19.46 4.86 -10.84
CA LYS A 9 -19.16 4.74 -9.40
C LYS A 9 -18.21 3.59 -9.06
N ARG A 10 -18.06 2.59 -9.92
CA ARG A 10 -17.22 1.43 -9.65
C ARG A 10 -15.75 1.73 -9.91
N ARG A 11 -14.88 1.26 -9.02
CA ARG A 11 -13.43 1.31 -9.14
C ARG A 11 -12.89 -0.06 -8.78
N THR A 12 -12.23 -0.70 -9.73
CA THR A 12 -11.68 -2.04 -9.56
C THR A 12 -10.18 -1.99 -9.69
N PHE A 13 -9.46 -2.38 -8.66
CA PHE A 13 -8.01 -2.48 -8.74
C PHE A 13 -7.49 -3.78 -8.16
N ALA A 14 -6.39 -4.25 -8.71
CA ALA A 14 -5.67 -5.41 -8.21
C ALA A 14 -4.51 -4.97 -7.32
N ILE A 15 -4.16 -5.79 -6.32
CA ILE A 15 -2.95 -5.57 -5.53
C ILE A 15 -1.92 -6.61 -5.94
N ILE A 16 -0.77 -6.16 -6.44
CA ILE A 16 0.34 -7.00 -6.88
C ILE A 16 1.57 -6.78 -6.01
N SER A 17 2.26 -7.84 -5.67
CA SER A 17 3.48 -7.75 -4.87
C SER A 17 4.29 -9.04 -4.91
N HIS A 18 5.52 -8.97 -4.45
CA HIS A 18 6.26 -10.16 -4.00
C HIS A 18 5.63 -10.70 -2.70
N PRO A 19 5.73 -12.03 -2.42
CA PRO A 19 5.35 -12.59 -1.13
C PRO A 19 5.98 -11.81 0.04
N ASP A 20 5.26 -11.68 1.13
CA ASP A 20 5.68 -10.96 2.34
C ASP A 20 5.89 -9.43 2.20
N ALA A 21 5.68 -8.81 1.04
CA ALA A 21 5.73 -7.36 0.91
C ALA A 21 4.64 -6.61 1.70
N GLY A 22 3.62 -7.35 2.19
CA GLY A 22 2.55 -6.81 3.02
C GLY A 22 1.23 -6.60 2.30
N LYS A 23 1.01 -7.31 1.18
CA LYS A 23 -0.22 -7.25 0.39
C LYS A 23 -1.47 -7.46 1.25
N THR A 24 -1.59 -8.60 1.94
CA THR A 24 -2.73 -8.92 2.81
C THR A 24 -2.93 -7.87 3.90
N THR A 25 -1.85 -7.38 4.50
CA THR A 25 -1.92 -6.31 5.50
C THR A 25 -2.49 -5.02 4.91
N LEU A 26 -2.07 -4.65 3.70
CA LEU A 26 -2.59 -3.47 3.01
C LEU A 26 -4.06 -3.64 2.65
N THR A 27 -4.46 -4.80 2.16
CA THR A 27 -5.86 -5.14 1.86
C THR A 27 -6.74 -4.99 3.12
N GLU A 28 -6.31 -5.55 4.25
CA GLU A 28 -7.00 -5.39 5.52
C GLU A 28 -7.11 -3.92 5.97
N LYS A 29 -6.08 -3.11 5.68
CA LYS A 29 -6.12 -1.68 5.98
C LYS A 29 -7.11 -0.94 5.09
N PHE A 30 -7.19 -1.25 3.81
CA PHE A 30 -8.22 -0.68 2.94
C PHE A 30 -9.63 -0.99 3.44
N LEU A 31 -9.88 -2.23 3.89
CA LEU A 31 -11.16 -2.61 4.45
C LEU A 31 -11.46 -1.88 5.78
N LEU A 32 -10.45 -1.70 6.62
CA LEU A 32 -10.58 -0.99 7.89
C LEU A 32 -10.90 0.49 7.68
N TYR A 33 -10.09 1.20 6.88
CA TYR A 33 -10.31 2.62 6.58
C TYR A 33 -11.54 2.87 5.71
N GLY A 34 -11.94 1.88 4.92
CA GLY A 34 -13.23 1.89 4.19
C GLY A 34 -14.44 1.57 5.05
N GLY A 35 -14.27 1.31 6.35
CA GLY A 35 -15.36 1.01 7.27
C GLY A 35 -16.02 -0.37 7.06
N ALA A 36 -15.42 -1.23 6.24
CA ALA A 36 -15.94 -2.57 5.97
C ALA A 36 -15.67 -3.57 7.11
N ILE A 37 -14.61 -3.33 7.88
CA ILE A 37 -14.26 -4.12 9.08
C ILE A 37 -13.89 -3.17 10.24
N ASN A 38 -14.14 -3.62 11.47
CA ASN A 38 -13.84 -2.84 12.68
C ASN A 38 -12.42 -3.06 13.22
N LEU A 39 -11.77 -4.16 12.85
CA LEU A 39 -10.43 -4.55 13.28
C LEU A 39 -9.73 -5.30 12.15
N ALA A 40 -8.54 -4.87 11.77
CA ALA A 40 -7.72 -5.61 10.83
C ALA A 40 -7.17 -6.90 11.45
N GLY A 41 -7.12 -7.97 10.68
CA GLY A 41 -6.49 -9.22 11.07
C GLY A 41 -4.95 -9.13 11.07
N SER A 42 -4.29 -10.13 11.66
CA SER A 42 -2.84 -10.25 11.64
C SER A 42 -2.42 -11.53 10.91
N VAL A 43 -1.56 -11.39 9.92
CA VAL A 43 -1.01 -12.52 9.13
C VAL A 43 0.05 -13.29 9.93
N LYS A 44 0.77 -12.62 10.83
CA LYS A 44 1.85 -13.20 11.63
C LYS A 44 1.57 -13.08 13.13
N GLY A 45 0.59 -13.83 13.63
CA GLY A 45 0.31 -13.87 15.06
C GLY A 45 0.28 -15.28 15.60
N LYS A 46 1.33 -15.73 16.29
CA LYS A 46 1.23 -16.87 17.20
C LYS A 46 0.17 -16.54 18.25
N LYS A 47 -0.98 -17.18 18.18
CA LYS A 47 -2.03 -17.22 19.24
C LYS A 47 -2.98 -16.02 19.40
N THR A 48 -3.28 -15.23 18.41
CA THR A 48 -4.48 -14.36 18.45
C THR A 48 -5.52 -14.84 17.45
N ALA A 49 -6.75 -15.01 17.93
CA ALA A 49 -7.84 -15.73 17.27
C ALA A 49 -8.49 -15.00 16.06
N LYS A 50 -7.84 -14.01 15.45
CA LYS A 50 -8.36 -13.31 14.29
C LYS A 50 -7.36 -13.35 13.14
N HIS A 51 -7.65 -14.20 12.16
CA HIS A 51 -6.97 -14.21 10.87
C HIS A 51 -7.48 -13.05 9.98
N ALA A 52 -6.72 -12.72 8.93
CA ALA A 52 -7.14 -11.74 7.95
C ALA A 52 -8.47 -12.16 7.28
N VAL A 53 -9.33 -11.18 6.98
CA VAL A 53 -10.63 -11.44 6.33
C VAL A 53 -10.44 -11.94 4.90
N SER A 54 -9.33 -11.57 4.25
CA SER A 54 -8.96 -12.06 2.92
C SER A 54 -8.56 -13.54 2.89
N ASP A 55 -8.08 -14.08 4.03
CA ASP A 55 -7.58 -15.45 4.13
C ASP A 55 -8.69 -16.37 4.69
N TRP A 56 -9.62 -16.78 3.86
CA TRP A 56 -10.79 -17.57 4.26
C TRP A 56 -10.60 -19.09 4.15
N MET A 57 -9.64 -19.56 3.35
CA MET A 57 -9.32 -20.98 3.26
C MET A 57 -8.42 -21.46 4.39
N GLU A 58 -8.62 -22.70 4.87
CA GLU A 58 -7.77 -23.28 5.92
C GLU A 58 -6.30 -23.34 5.53
N ILE A 59 -6.00 -23.65 4.27
CA ILE A 59 -4.64 -23.67 3.72
C ILE A 59 -3.96 -22.28 3.79
N GLU A 60 -4.71 -21.22 3.55
CA GLU A 60 -4.21 -19.84 3.65
C GLU A 60 -3.89 -19.49 5.10
N LYS A 61 -4.74 -19.91 6.04
CA LYS A 61 -4.52 -19.72 7.49
C LYS A 61 -3.31 -20.47 8.02
N GLU A 62 -3.10 -21.71 7.56
CA GLU A 62 -1.95 -22.53 7.96
C GLU A 62 -0.64 -22.01 7.41
N ARG A 63 -0.62 -21.60 6.14
CA ARG A 63 0.59 -21.14 5.46
C ARG A 63 0.89 -19.66 5.66
N GLY A 64 -0.12 -18.86 6.07
CA GLY A 64 -0.01 -17.40 6.20
C GLY A 64 0.22 -16.68 4.87
N ILE A 65 -0.26 -17.27 3.76
CA ILE A 65 -0.19 -16.76 2.40
C ILE A 65 -1.53 -16.92 1.70
N SER A 66 -1.92 -15.94 0.90
CA SER A 66 -3.12 -16.05 0.06
C SER A 66 -2.85 -16.99 -1.12
N VAL A 67 -3.67 -18.02 -1.24
CA VAL A 67 -3.56 -19.08 -2.26
C VAL A 67 -4.54 -18.84 -3.40
N THR A 68 -5.69 -18.23 -3.11
CA THR A 68 -6.75 -17.97 -4.09
C THR A 68 -6.96 -16.48 -4.30
N SER A 69 -7.40 -16.10 -5.51
CA SER A 69 -7.83 -14.74 -5.78
C SER A 69 -9.17 -14.48 -5.09
N SER A 70 -9.27 -13.43 -4.31
CA SER A 70 -10.51 -12.99 -3.69
C SER A 70 -10.92 -11.60 -4.17
N VAL A 71 -12.24 -11.37 -4.24
CA VAL A 71 -12.80 -10.05 -4.55
C VAL A 71 -13.41 -9.48 -3.29
N LEU A 72 -12.87 -8.36 -2.84
CA LEU A 72 -13.34 -7.65 -1.67
C LEU A 72 -13.99 -6.34 -2.12
N GLN A 73 -15.19 -6.07 -1.62
CA GLN A 73 -15.99 -4.91 -2.02
C GLN A 73 -16.41 -4.07 -0.81
N PHE A 74 -16.30 -2.75 -0.95
CA PHE A 74 -16.82 -1.81 0.03
C PHE A 74 -17.16 -0.46 -0.63
N ASN A 75 -17.92 0.37 0.08
CA ASN A 75 -18.24 1.72 -0.38
C ASN A 75 -17.34 2.74 0.32
N TYR A 76 -16.77 3.66 -0.43
CA TYR A 76 -15.95 4.74 0.10
C TYR A 76 -16.18 6.02 -0.70
N GLU A 77 -16.52 7.12 -0.02
CA GLU A 77 -16.76 8.45 -0.62
C GLU A 77 -17.70 8.43 -1.85
N GLY A 78 -18.74 7.59 -1.78
CA GLY A 78 -19.73 7.47 -2.85
C GLY A 78 -19.34 6.57 -4.02
N TYR A 79 -18.14 5.98 -3.97
CA TYR A 79 -17.67 4.98 -4.92
C TYR A 79 -17.83 3.56 -4.38
N CYS A 80 -18.08 2.62 -5.27
CA CYS A 80 -18.03 1.19 -4.99
C CYS A 80 -16.63 0.67 -5.35
N ILE A 81 -15.85 0.38 -4.34
CA ILE A 81 -14.45 -0.08 -4.48
C ILE A 81 -14.43 -1.59 -4.51
N ASN A 82 -13.79 -2.16 -5.53
CA ASN A 82 -13.52 -3.59 -5.65
C ASN A 82 -12.02 -3.82 -5.62
N ILE A 83 -11.55 -4.57 -4.63
CA ILE A 83 -10.15 -5.00 -4.53
C ILE A 83 -10.06 -6.43 -5.01
N LEU A 84 -9.22 -6.65 -6.02
CA LEU A 84 -8.85 -7.98 -6.47
C LEU A 84 -7.56 -8.37 -5.76
N ASP A 85 -7.68 -9.20 -4.74
CA ASP A 85 -6.53 -9.72 -4.02
C ASP A 85 -5.93 -10.90 -4.80
N THR A 86 -4.71 -10.72 -5.31
CA THR A 86 -4.02 -11.73 -6.13
C THR A 86 -3.13 -12.61 -5.28
N PRO A 87 -3.00 -13.92 -5.59
CA PRO A 87 -2.02 -14.76 -4.93
C PRO A 87 -0.61 -14.20 -5.11
N GLY A 88 0.15 -14.11 -4.01
CA GLY A 88 1.54 -13.60 -4.05
C GLY A 88 2.58 -14.65 -4.42
N HIS A 89 2.22 -15.94 -4.43
CA HIS A 89 3.15 -17.04 -4.62
C HIS A 89 3.46 -17.31 -6.11
N GLU A 90 4.69 -17.77 -6.40
CA GLU A 90 5.14 -18.04 -7.78
C GLU A 90 4.30 -19.11 -8.50
N ASP A 91 3.74 -20.06 -7.75
CA ASP A 91 2.99 -21.21 -8.28
C ASP A 91 1.58 -20.86 -8.80
N PHE A 92 1.08 -19.65 -8.49
CA PHE A 92 -0.29 -19.20 -8.86
C PHE A 92 -0.31 -18.15 -9.97
N SER A 93 0.68 -18.15 -10.85
CA SER A 93 0.85 -17.12 -11.88
C SER A 93 -0.32 -17.03 -12.87
N GLU A 94 -1.00 -18.13 -13.18
CA GLU A 94 -2.13 -18.14 -14.12
C GLU A 94 -3.38 -17.48 -13.53
N ASP A 95 -3.72 -17.78 -12.28
CA ASP A 95 -4.85 -17.16 -11.58
C ASP A 95 -4.63 -15.67 -11.36
N THR A 96 -3.41 -15.28 -11.05
CA THR A 96 -3.02 -13.87 -10.94
C THR A 96 -3.20 -13.15 -12.29
N TYR A 97 -2.78 -13.79 -13.38
CA TYR A 97 -2.95 -13.24 -14.71
C TYR A 97 -4.43 -13.04 -15.09
N ARG A 98 -5.27 -14.05 -14.81
CA ARG A 98 -6.72 -13.96 -15.04
C ARG A 98 -7.37 -12.86 -14.21
N THR A 99 -6.96 -12.73 -12.95
CA THR A 99 -7.47 -11.70 -12.04
C THR A 99 -7.10 -10.30 -12.53
N LEU A 100 -5.87 -10.10 -13.00
CA LEU A 100 -5.43 -8.82 -13.57
C LEU A 100 -6.21 -8.42 -14.83
N MET A 101 -6.77 -9.36 -15.57
CA MET A 101 -7.61 -9.03 -16.74
C MET A 101 -8.92 -8.31 -16.35
N ALA A 102 -9.37 -8.44 -15.11
CA ALA A 102 -10.59 -7.81 -14.63
C ALA A 102 -10.31 -6.47 -13.89
N ALA A 103 -9.05 -6.08 -13.78
CA ALA A 103 -8.65 -4.86 -13.07
C ALA A 103 -8.57 -3.64 -14.00
N ASP A 104 -9.08 -2.51 -13.53
CA ASP A 104 -8.94 -1.20 -14.20
C ASP A 104 -7.57 -0.56 -13.91
N SER A 105 -6.98 -0.90 -12.77
CA SER A 105 -5.67 -0.41 -12.32
C SER A 105 -5.02 -1.42 -11.37
N ALA A 106 -3.75 -1.22 -11.05
CA ALA A 106 -3.03 -2.06 -10.11
C ALA A 106 -2.29 -1.22 -9.05
N VAL A 107 -2.29 -1.70 -7.82
CA VAL A 107 -1.43 -1.21 -6.75
C VAL A 107 -0.27 -2.18 -6.59
N MET A 108 0.92 -1.73 -6.93
CA MET A 108 2.15 -2.48 -6.79
C MET A 108 2.78 -2.19 -5.42
N VAL A 109 2.88 -3.22 -4.57
CA VAL A 109 3.45 -3.08 -3.23
C VAL A 109 4.90 -3.54 -3.22
N ILE A 110 5.79 -2.65 -2.78
CA ILE A 110 7.22 -2.88 -2.64
C ILE A 110 7.59 -2.83 -1.15
N ASP A 111 8.39 -3.81 -0.70
CA ASP A 111 8.99 -3.80 0.63
C ASP A 111 10.19 -2.85 0.64
N ALA A 112 10.14 -1.80 1.46
CA ALA A 112 11.18 -0.77 1.51
C ALA A 112 12.58 -1.32 1.88
N SER A 113 12.64 -2.45 2.58
CA SER A 113 13.91 -3.10 2.95
C SER A 113 14.50 -3.98 1.86
N LYS A 114 13.67 -4.42 0.89
CA LYS A 114 14.07 -5.38 -0.13
C LYS A 114 14.13 -4.81 -1.54
N GLY A 115 13.44 -3.68 -1.79
CA GLY A 115 13.34 -3.07 -3.11
C GLY A 115 12.50 -3.89 -4.09
N VAL A 116 12.87 -3.86 -5.37
CA VAL A 116 12.11 -4.47 -6.46
C VAL A 116 12.46 -5.95 -6.61
N GLU A 117 11.59 -6.83 -6.16
CA GLU A 117 11.80 -8.27 -6.15
C GLU A 117 11.29 -8.95 -7.43
N LYS A 118 11.78 -10.18 -7.72
CA LYS A 118 11.52 -10.92 -8.98
C LYS A 118 10.04 -11.07 -9.33
N GLN A 119 9.19 -11.37 -8.34
CA GLN A 119 7.76 -11.55 -8.60
C GLN A 119 7.08 -10.23 -8.95
N THR A 120 7.48 -9.15 -8.31
CA THR A 120 7.02 -7.79 -8.64
C THR A 120 7.32 -7.45 -10.09
N ILE A 121 8.54 -7.76 -10.59
CA ILE A 121 8.93 -7.53 -11.98
C ILE A 121 8.06 -8.34 -12.95
N LYS A 122 7.78 -9.61 -12.65
CA LYS A 122 6.91 -10.45 -13.50
C LYS A 122 5.50 -9.85 -13.61
N LEU A 123 4.90 -9.50 -12.47
CA LEU A 123 3.55 -8.94 -12.42
C LEU A 123 3.46 -7.55 -13.06
N PHE A 124 4.48 -6.72 -12.86
CA PHE A 124 4.62 -5.43 -13.52
C PHE A 124 4.59 -5.58 -15.06
N LYS A 125 5.38 -6.52 -15.61
CA LYS A 125 5.40 -6.78 -17.05
C LYS A 125 4.02 -7.18 -17.59
N VAL A 126 3.24 -7.96 -16.82
CA VAL A 126 1.86 -8.31 -17.20
C VAL A 126 0.97 -7.07 -17.24
N CYS A 127 1.07 -6.19 -16.25
CA CYS A 127 0.31 -4.94 -16.24
C CYS A 127 0.67 -4.04 -17.43
N VAL A 128 1.96 -3.89 -17.73
CA VAL A 128 2.43 -3.10 -18.89
C VAL A 128 1.91 -3.66 -20.20
N MET A 129 2.00 -4.99 -20.42
CA MET A 129 1.47 -5.64 -21.64
C MET A 129 -0.04 -5.42 -21.80
N ARG A 130 -0.75 -5.20 -20.72
CA ARG A 130 -2.21 -5.00 -20.69
C ARG A 130 -2.61 -3.53 -20.61
N HIS A 131 -1.64 -2.61 -20.60
CA HIS A 131 -1.88 -1.18 -20.43
C HIS A 131 -2.65 -0.84 -19.15
N ILE A 132 -2.45 -1.63 -18.08
CA ILE A 132 -3.05 -1.40 -16.77
C ILE A 132 -2.24 -0.32 -16.06
N PRO A 133 -2.85 0.82 -15.68
CA PRO A 133 -2.18 1.86 -14.89
C PRO A 133 -1.71 1.31 -13.55
N ILE A 134 -0.49 1.67 -13.14
CA ILE A 134 0.12 1.17 -11.91
C ILE A 134 0.37 2.32 -10.94
N PHE A 135 -0.10 2.15 -9.71
CA PHE A 135 0.25 2.97 -8.56
C PHE A 135 1.22 2.18 -7.67
N THR A 136 2.37 2.75 -7.36
CA THR A 136 3.37 2.08 -6.52
C THR A 136 3.24 2.49 -5.07
N PHE A 137 3.16 1.52 -4.17
CA PHE A 137 3.11 1.71 -2.73
C PHE A 137 4.35 1.10 -2.07
N ILE A 138 5.23 1.95 -1.54
CA ILE A 138 6.42 1.53 -0.79
C ILE A 138 5.99 1.32 0.67
N ASN A 139 6.08 0.07 1.11
CA ASN A 139 5.57 -0.39 2.40
C ASN A 139 6.71 -0.63 3.40
N LYS A 140 6.38 -0.63 4.68
CA LYS A 140 7.27 -0.98 5.81
C LYS A 140 8.36 0.04 6.08
N MET A 141 8.13 1.32 5.79
CA MET A 141 9.03 2.42 6.16
C MET A 141 9.20 2.59 7.67
N ASP A 142 8.33 1.98 8.47
CA ASP A 142 8.40 1.88 9.94
C ASP A 142 9.46 0.89 10.44
N ARG A 143 10.17 0.22 9.53
CA ARG A 143 11.25 -0.70 9.81
C ARG A 143 12.54 -0.20 9.19
N GLU A 144 13.65 -0.90 9.45
CA GLU A 144 14.89 -0.67 8.74
C GLU A 144 14.66 -0.83 7.24
N ALA A 145 14.91 0.23 6.49
CA ALA A 145 14.57 0.35 5.08
C ALA A 145 15.72 0.99 4.30
N ASN A 146 15.74 0.76 3.00
CA ASN A 146 16.65 1.43 2.08
C ASN A 146 16.29 2.92 1.98
N ASP A 147 17.25 3.73 1.57
CA ASP A 147 17.02 5.15 1.34
C ASP A 147 15.91 5.36 0.29
N PRO A 148 14.95 6.27 0.52
CA PRO A 148 13.87 6.53 -0.42
C PRO A 148 14.33 6.92 -1.83
N PHE A 149 15.41 7.68 -1.98
CA PHE A 149 15.95 8.03 -3.30
C PHE A 149 16.54 6.81 -4.00
N GLU A 150 17.28 5.96 -3.28
CA GLU A 150 17.81 4.71 -3.83
C GLU A 150 16.69 3.78 -4.29
N LEU A 151 15.56 3.73 -3.55
CA LEU A 151 14.38 2.96 -3.95
C LEU A 151 13.73 3.51 -5.23
N LEU A 152 13.64 4.82 -5.39
CA LEU A 152 13.13 5.43 -6.62
C LEU A 152 14.04 5.12 -7.81
N ASP A 153 15.36 5.29 -7.65
CA ASP A 153 16.35 4.97 -8.67
C ASP A 153 16.32 3.49 -9.06
N GLU A 154 16.14 2.59 -8.09
CA GLU A 154 16.00 1.17 -8.35
C GLU A 154 14.73 0.88 -9.17
N ILE A 155 13.58 1.47 -8.81
CA ILE A 155 12.31 1.32 -9.53
C ILE A 155 12.48 1.78 -10.97
N GLU A 156 13.07 2.95 -11.20
CA GLU A 156 13.29 3.49 -12.54
C GLU A 156 14.21 2.59 -13.36
N ARG A 157 15.33 2.18 -12.80
CA ARG A 157 16.30 1.34 -13.48
C ARG A 157 15.80 -0.06 -13.78
N VAL A 158 15.09 -0.70 -12.83
CA VAL A 158 14.67 -2.11 -12.95
C VAL A 158 13.39 -2.25 -13.76
N LEU A 159 12.46 -1.33 -13.59
CA LEU A 159 11.15 -1.38 -14.28
C LEU A 159 11.10 -0.55 -15.55
N GLY A 160 12.05 0.36 -15.77
CA GLY A 160 12.12 1.21 -16.96
C GLY A 160 11.01 2.25 -17.02
N ILE A 161 10.58 2.77 -15.88
CA ILE A 161 9.53 3.79 -15.75
C ILE A 161 10.07 5.01 -15.01
N ALA A 162 9.53 6.19 -15.30
CA ALA A 162 9.79 7.37 -14.47
C ALA A 162 8.93 7.32 -13.20
N THR A 163 9.48 7.76 -12.08
CA THR A 163 8.78 7.84 -10.80
C THR A 163 8.30 9.26 -10.51
N CYS A 164 7.13 9.36 -9.88
CA CYS A 164 6.58 10.61 -9.38
C CYS A 164 6.08 10.38 -7.96
N PRO A 165 6.89 10.69 -6.94
CA PRO A 165 6.47 10.49 -5.55
C PRO A 165 5.37 11.48 -5.17
N ILE A 166 4.23 10.97 -4.72
CA ILE A 166 3.10 11.76 -4.21
C ILE A 166 3.30 12.04 -2.73
N ASN A 167 3.68 11.01 -1.98
CA ASN A 167 3.97 11.13 -0.55
C ASN A 167 5.46 10.89 -0.32
N TRP A 168 6.02 11.58 0.67
CA TRP A 168 7.40 11.43 1.07
C TRP A 168 7.48 11.03 2.54
N PRO A 169 8.26 9.99 2.90
CA PRO A 169 8.39 9.56 4.29
C PRO A 169 9.18 10.58 5.12
N ILE A 170 8.76 10.79 6.35
CA ILE A 170 9.46 11.61 7.34
C ILE A 170 10.15 10.66 8.31
N GLY A 171 11.45 10.49 8.13
CA GLY A 171 12.25 9.49 8.82
C GLY A 171 12.00 8.07 8.30
N CYS A 172 12.75 7.11 8.82
CA CYS A 172 12.58 5.68 8.55
C CYS A 172 12.84 4.85 9.81
N GLY A 173 12.38 3.61 9.82
CA GLY A 173 12.54 2.72 10.95
C GLY A 173 11.90 3.26 12.22
N LYS A 174 12.65 3.29 13.30
CA LYS A 174 12.18 3.81 14.59
C LYS A 174 11.93 5.32 14.62
N GLU A 175 12.50 6.04 13.68
CA GLU A 175 12.35 7.49 13.52
C GLU A 175 11.23 7.85 12.56
N PHE A 176 10.55 6.88 11.96
CA PHE A 176 9.41 7.13 11.08
C PHE A 176 8.28 7.81 11.85
N LYS A 177 7.97 9.03 11.48
CA LYS A 177 6.97 9.89 12.12
C LYS A 177 5.69 10.04 11.32
N GLY A 178 5.77 9.92 10.00
CA GLY A 178 4.65 10.16 9.13
C GLY A 178 5.06 10.36 7.68
N VAL A 179 4.21 11.04 6.92
CA VAL A 179 4.44 11.33 5.51
C VAL A 179 4.13 12.78 5.18
N TYR A 180 4.89 13.35 4.28
CA TYR A 180 4.60 14.63 3.64
C TYR A 180 3.82 14.36 2.34
N ASP A 181 2.64 14.96 2.20
CA ASP A 181 1.87 14.95 0.96
C ASP A 181 2.29 16.14 0.08
N ARG A 182 2.88 15.86 -1.07
CA ARG A 182 3.41 16.88 -1.98
C ARG A 182 2.30 17.62 -2.73
N LYS A 183 1.15 16.98 -2.93
CA LYS A 183 0.01 17.57 -3.64
C LYS A 183 -0.76 18.52 -2.72
N GLU A 184 -1.13 18.03 -1.54
CA GLU A 184 -1.91 18.80 -0.57
C GLU A 184 -1.03 19.72 0.28
N LYS A 185 0.31 19.59 0.20
CA LYS A 185 1.30 20.36 0.96
C LYS A 185 1.06 20.31 2.47
N ASN A 186 0.75 19.14 2.96
CA ASN A 186 0.57 18.90 4.39
C ASN A 186 1.41 17.70 4.87
N VAL A 187 1.59 17.65 6.18
CA VAL A 187 2.31 16.58 6.87
C VAL A 187 1.32 15.79 7.69
N SER A 188 1.21 14.51 7.40
CA SER A 188 0.43 13.56 8.20
C SER A 188 1.35 12.86 9.20
N LEU A 189 1.22 13.20 10.48
CA LEU A 189 1.98 12.62 11.58
C LEU A 189 1.19 11.48 12.21
N PHE A 190 1.80 10.32 12.35
CA PHE A 190 1.18 9.12 12.91
C PHE A 190 1.54 8.97 14.38
N LYS A 191 0.53 8.83 15.24
CA LYS A 191 0.74 8.45 16.62
C LYS A 191 0.99 6.95 16.70
N ALA A 192 1.89 6.54 17.60
CA ALA A 192 2.17 5.12 17.79
C ALA A 192 0.89 4.37 18.17
N ALA A 193 0.46 3.45 17.30
CA ALA A 193 -0.71 2.61 17.53
C ALA A 193 -0.29 1.22 18.00
N MET A 194 -1.04 0.64 18.92
CA MET A 194 -0.84 -0.74 19.34
C MET A 194 -1.11 -1.70 18.18
N ASN A 195 -0.05 -2.31 17.64
CA ASN A 195 -0.08 -3.44 16.69
C ASN A 195 -0.86 -3.23 15.38
N GLY A 196 -1.14 -2.01 14.97
CA GLY A 196 -1.78 -1.73 13.68
C GLY A 196 -3.18 -2.31 13.46
N GLN A 197 -3.86 -2.78 14.50
CA GLN A 197 -5.18 -3.40 14.38
C GLN A 197 -6.34 -2.40 14.31
N LYS A 198 -6.10 -1.17 14.69
CA LYS A 198 -7.07 -0.06 14.65
C LYS A 198 -6.59 1.04 13.72
N GLU A 199 -7.50 1.94 13.39
CA GLU A 199 -7.13 3.19 12.74
C GLU A 199 -6.15 3.97 13.62
N VAL A 200 -5.17 4.59 12.96
CA VAL A 200 -4.14 5.38 13.65
C VAL A 200 -4.63 6.81 13.73
N ASP A 201 -4.59 7.39 14.92
CA ASP A 201 -4.78 8.83 15.08
C ASP A 201 -3.73 9.57 14.27
N THR A 202 -4.18 10.36 13.30
CA THR A 202 -3.33 11.13 12.41
C THR A 202 -3.50 12.61 12.71
N GLU A 203 -2.41 13.29 13.00
CA GLU A 203 -2.35 14.75 13.11
C GLU A 203 -1.92 15.32 11.77
N ILE A 204 -2.76 16.15 11.16
CA ILE A 204 -2.45 16.81 9.89
C ILE A 204 -1.98 18.23 10.19
N VAL A 205 -0.78 18.56 9.74
CA VAL A 205 -0.13 19.86 9.92
C VAL A 205 0.16 20.45 8.54
N ASP A 206 -0.14 21.74 8.37
CA ASP A 206 0.24 22.45 7.14
C ASP A 206 1.76 22.54 7.02
N ALA A 207 2.30 22.23 5.85
CA ALA A 207 3.75 22.23 5.63
C ALA A 207 4.38 23.64 5.75
N SER A 208 3.59 24.70 5.72
CA SER A 208 4.06 26.08 5.95
C SER A 208 4.23 26.43 7.43
N ASP A 209 3.68 25.63 8.35
CA ASP A 209 3.80 25.86 9.80
C ASP A 209 5.10 25.28 10.35
N GLU A 210 6.21 25.94 10.04
CA GLU A 210 7.56 25.53 10.45
C GLU A 210 7.71 25.41 11.98
N ALA A 211 6.99 26.20 12.76
CA ALA A 211 7.10 26.20 14.21
C ALA A 211 6.54 24.89 14.79
N VAL A 212 5.36 24.49 14.34
CA VAL A 212 4.72 23.23 14.75
C VAL A 212 5.52 22.04 14.25
N LEU A 213 5.97 22.07 12.99
CA LEU A 213 6.77 20.98 12.43
C LEU A 213 8.10 20.80 13.15
N LYS A 214 8.79 21.89 13.49
CA LYS A 214 10.05 21.84 14.26
C LYS A 214 9.86 21.22 15.63
N ASP A 215 8.76 21.52 16.30
CA ASP A 215 8.42 20.93 17.61
C ASP A 215 8.13 19.42 17.47
N ARG A 216 7.43 19.00 16.42
CA ARG A 216 6.98 17.61 16.23
C ARG A 216 8.03 16.68 15.63
N ILE A 217 8.75 17.12 14.63
CA ILE A 217 9.70 16.30 13.86
C ILE A 217 11.16 16.69 14.06
N GLY A 218 11.43 17.85 14.67
CA GLY A 218 12.79 18.27 15.02
C GLY A 218 13.71 18.40 13.79
N CYS A 219 14.88 17.77 13.85
CA CYS A 219 15.86 17.81 12.76
C CYS A 219 15.40 17.12 11.48
N LEU A 220 14.41 16.22 11.54
CA LEU A 220 13.86 15.56 10.35
C LEU A 220 13.19 16.56 9.39
N LEU A 221 12.83 17.75 9.84
CA LEU A 221 12.35 18.83 8.98
C LEU A 221 13.35 19.22 7.89
N TYR A 222 14.65 19.07 8.17
CA TYR A 222 15.73 19.47 7.26
C TYR A 222 16.33 18.29 6.48
N THR A 223 16.00 17.05 6.84
CA THR A 223 16.48 15.83 6.18
C THR A 223 15.48 15.28 5.17
N SER A 224 14.23 15.71 5.24
CA SER A 224 13.24 15.42 4.20
C SER A 224 13.45 16.39 3.03
N PRO A 225 13.27 15.96 1.75
CA PRO A 225 13.39 16.86 0.61
C PRO A 225 12.46 18.05 0.81
N SER A 226 13.04 19.24 0.77
CA SER A 226 12.28 20.46 0.93
C SER A 226 11.22 20.56 -0.19
N PRO A 227 10.01 21.04 0.13
CA PRO A 227 9.03 21.40 -0.91
C PRO A 227 9.55 22.40 -1.94
N ARG A 228 10.70 23.04 -1.64
CA ARG A 228 11.38 24.01 -2.54
C ARG A 228 12.26 23.33 -3.59
N ASP A 229 12.59 22.03 -3.41
CA ASP A 229 13.49 21.27 -4.30
C ASP A 229 12.72 20.36 -5.29
N ALA A 230 11.41 20.57 -5.41
CA ALA A 230 10.52 19.79 -6.28
C ALA A 230 9.96 20.62 -7.44
#